data_77a60463ebd5060c892dedf9908c80d5
#
_entry.id   77a60463ebd5060c892dedf9908c80d5
#
_cell.length_a   1.000
_cell.length_b   1.000
_cell.length_c   1.000
_cell.angle_alpha   90.00
_cell.angle_beta   90.00
_cell.angle_gamma   90.00
#
_symmetry.space_group_name_H-M   'P 1'
#
loop_
_entity.id
_entity.type
_entity.pdbx_description
1 polymer ?
#
loop_
_entity_poly.entity_id
_entity_poly.type
_entity_poly.pdbx_seq_one_letter_code
_entity_poly.pdbx_strand_id
1 'polypeptide(L)'
;MQSNREQAVRELYQALLRSWNNRDAKSFAALFMKDGICVGFDGTEYCGADEIASELAKIFRDHPVATYVWKIRDTKQIDDHTAILRAVAGMTPPGSRSIKPDRNVIHLLVARKHEGHWLIASYQNTPARYDGRPEAVEALTAELQALV
;
A
#
# COMPACT_ATOMS: atom_id res chain seq x y z
N MET A 1 9.23 -13.81 17.68
CA MET A 1 10.34 -13.28 16.87
C MET A 1 9.99 -13.36 15.39
N GLN A 2 10.15 -12.27 14.66
CA GLN A 2 9.87 -12.26 13.22
C GLN A 2 10.98 -12.97 12.47
N SER A 3 10.60 -13.75 11.43
CA SER A 3 11.58 -14.35 10.54
C SER A 3 12.18 -13.27 9.62
N ASN A 4 13.33 -13.56 9.02
CA ASN A 4 13.94 -12.66 8.04
C ASN A 4 13.03 -12.44 6.83
N ARG A 5 12.23 -13.44 6.46
CA ARG A 5 11.26 -13.35 5.36
C ARG A 5 10.15 -12.38 5.70
N GLU A 6 9.60 -12.48 6.91
CA GLU A 6 8.55 -11.57 7.36
C GLU A 6 9.05 -10.12 7.40
N GLN A 7 10.26 -9.93 7.90
CA GLN A 7 10.87 -8.60 7.94
C GLN A 7 11.08 -8.04 6.53
N ALA A 8 11.54 -8.86 5.59
CA ALA A 8 11.75 -8.44 4.21
C ALA A 8 10.42 -8.01 3.55
N VAL A 9 9.34 -8.74 3.80
CA VAL A 9 8.01 -8.42 3.25
C VAL A 9 7.45 -7.14 3.88
N ARG A 10 7.65 -6.95 5.20
CA ARG A 10 7.27 -5.70 5.88
C ARG A 10 8.02 -4.50 5.31
N GLU A 11 9.32 -4.64 5.09
CA GLU A 11 10.14 -3.59 4.49
C GLU A 11 9.69 -3.25 3.07
N LEU A 12 9.29 -4.27 2.31
CA LEU A 12 8.77 -4.09 0.95
C LEU A 12 7.51 -3.21 0.95
N TYR A 13 6.57 -3.51 1.84
CA TYR A 13 5.34 -2.71 1.97
C TYR A 13 5.65 -1.28 2.43
N GLN A 14 6.52 -1.13 3.42
CA GLN A 14 6.89 0.19 3.93
C GLN A 14 7.59 1.03 2.85
N ALA A 15 8.46 0.41 2.06
CA ALA A 15 9.12 1.07 0.94
C ALA A 15 8.09 1.54 -0.10
N LEU A 16 7.06 0.74 -0.33
CA LEU A 16 5.99 1.09 -1.26
C LEU A 16 5.30 2.39 -0.84
N LEU A 17 4.86 2.47 0.41
CA LEU A 17 4.12 3.64 0.89
C LEU A 17 5.03 4.86 1.05
N ARG A 18 6.30 4.67 1.40
CA ARG A 18 7.27 5.76 1.43
C ARG A 18 7.52 6.33 0.04
N SER A 19 7.61 5.46 -0.98
CA SER A 19 7.77 5.91 -2.36
C SER A 19 6.58 6.75 -2.81
N TRP A 20 5.36 6.34 -2.45
CA TRP A 20 4.17 7.16 -2.68
C TRP A 20 4.31 8.52 -1.99
N ASN A 21 4.65 8.52 -0.70
CA ASN A 21 4.75 9.75 0.08
C ASN A 21 5.85 10.69 -0.45
N ASN A 22 6.89 10.11 -1.05
CA ASN A 22 7.96 10.88 -1.69
C ASN A 22 7.65 11.29 -3.13
N ARG A 23 6.48 10.92 -3.64
CA ARG A 23 6.06 11.20 -5.03
C ARG A 23 7.05 10.61 -6.03
N ASP A 24 7.56 9.43 -5.73
CA ASP A 24 8.61 8.76 -6.51
C ASP A 24 8.03 7.54 -7.23
N ALA A 25 7.47 7.78 -8.41
CA ALA A 25 6.83 6.74 -9.22
C ALA A 25 7.81 5.63 -9.63
N LYS A 26 9.03 5.99 -9.93
CA LYS A 26 10.05 5.02 -10.36
C LYS A 26 10.41 4.05 -9.23
N SER A 27 10.65 4.58 -8.02
CA SER A 27 10.94 3.72 -6.86
C SER A 27 9.74 2.86 -6.46
N PHE A 28 8.53 3.41 -6.55
CA PHE A 28 7.30 2.66 -6.30
C PHE A 28 7.20 1.45 -7.24
N ALA A 29 7.31 1.70 -8.54
CA ALA A 29 7.18 0.65 -9.56
C ALA A 29 8.30 -0.39 -9.50
N ALA A 30 9.50 0.02 -9.09
CA ALA A 30 10.65 -0.88 -8.99
C ALA A 30 10.48 -1.98 -7.94
N LEU A 31 9.51 -1.83 -7.02
CA LEU A 31 9.20 -2.83 -6.00
C LEU A 31 8.33 -3.97 -6.56
N PHE A 32 7.76 -3.81 -7.74
CA PHE A 32 6.87 -4.79 -8.35
C PHE A 32 7.64 -5.75 -9.27
N MET A 33 7.11 -6.96 -9.38
CA MET A 33 7.52 -7.86 -10.43
C MET A 33 7.19 -7.23 -11.78
N LYS A 34 7.91 -7.64 -12.83
CA LYS A 34 7.70 -7.10 -14.19
C LYS A 34 6.23 -7.19 -14.61
N ASP A 35 5.56 -8.28 -14.25
CA ASP A 35 4.14 -8.53 -14.53
C ASP A 35 3.25 -8.29 -13.29
N GLY A 36 3.75 -7.60 -12.29
CA GLY A 36 2.99 -7.31 -11.08
C GLY A 36 1.78 -6.43 -11.34
N ILE A 37 0.77 -6.55 -10.49
CA ILE A 37 -0.50 -5.83 -10.64
C ILE A 37 -0.69 -4.90 -9.47
N CYS A 38 -1.10 -3.67 -9.76
CA CYS A 38 -1.47 -2.67 -8.75
C CYS A 38 -2.93 -2.27 -8.99
N VAL A 39 -3.78 -2.46 -7.98
CA VAL A 39 -5.17 -2.01 -8.04
C VAL A 39 -5.33 -0.81 -7.12
N GLY A 40 -5.71 0.31 -7.68
CA GLY A 40 -5.89 1.56 -6.95
C GLY A 40 -7.21 1.62 -6.18
N PHE A 41 -7.36 2.71 -5.41
CA PHE A 41 -8.50 2.95 -4.53
C PHE A 41 -9.84 2.85 -5.26
N ASP A 42 -9.91 3.33 -6.49
CA ASP A 42 -11.15 3.34 -7.29
C ASP A 42 -11.36 2.08 -8.13
N GLY A 43 -10.48 1.07 -7.98
CA GLY A 43 -10.55 -0.16 -8.72
C GLY A 43 -9.77 -0.15 -10.03
N THR A 44 -9.11 0.97 -10.38
CA THR A 44 -8.30 1.02 -11.59
C THR A 44 -7.13 0.07 -11.47
N GLU A 45 -6.92 -0.77 -12.50
CA GLU A 45 -5.83 -1.73 -12.56
C GLU A 45 -4.67 -1.18 -13.39
N TYR A 46 -3.47 -1.36 -12.87
CA TYR A 46 -2.22 -1.05 -13.57
C TYR A 46 -1.44 -2.34 -13.69
N CYS A 47 -1.19 -2.79 -14.91
CA CYS A 47 -0.64 -4.12 -15.19
C CYS A 47 0.82 -4.00 -15.62
N GLY A 48 1.73 -4.49 -14.76
CA GLY A 48 3.15 -4.49 -15.01
C GLY A 48 3.87 -3.27 -14.47
N ALA A 49 5.12 -3.45 -14.09
CA ALA A 49 5.94 -2.42 -13.48
C ALA A 49 6.06 -1.17 -14.38
N ASP A 50 6.18 -1.36 -15.70
CA ASP A 50 6.33 -0.24 -16.63
C ASP A 50 5.08 0.63 -16.67
N GLU A 51 3.90 0.00 -16.73
CA GLU A 51 2.63 0.74 -16.71
C GLU A 51 2.42 1.44 -15.37
N ILE A 52 2.75 0.76 -14.26
CA ILE A 52 2.67 1.35 -12.92
C ILE A 52 3.53 2.62 -12.86
N ALA A 53 4.77 2.55 -13.32
CA ALA A 53 5.67 3.70 -13.31
C ALA A 53 5.12 4.86 -14.15
N SER A 54 4.66 4.57 -15.36
CA SER A 54 4.16 5.57 -16.30
C SER A 54 2.90 6.26 -15.79
N GLU A 55 1.93 5.47 -15.33
CA GLU A 55 0.65 6.02 -14.86
C GLU A 55 0.80 6.78 -13.54
N LEU A 56 1.61 6.25 -12.61
CA LEU A 56 1.83 6.91 -11.34
C LEU A 56 2.59 8.23 -11.51
N ALA A 57 3.54 8.28 -12.44
CA ALA A 57 4.25 9.52 -12.76
C ALA A 57 3.28 10.61 -13.22
N LYS A 58 2.28 10.25 -14.03
CA LYS A 58 1.24 11.19 -14.48
C LYS A 58 0.40 11.67 -13.30
N ILE A 59 0.03 10.79 -12.39
CA ILE A 59 -0.77 11.14 -11.21
C ILE A 59 0.00 12.15 -10.35
N PHE A 60 1.27 11.88 -10.06
CA PHE A 60 2.08 12.78 -9.23
C PHE A 60 2.35 14.11 -9.90
N ARG A 61 2.45 14.13 -11.24
CA ARG A 61 2.65 15.37 -11.98
C ARG A 61 1.40 16.24 -12.01
N ASP A 62 0.23 15.62 -12.20
CA ASP A 62 -1.01 16.32 -12.51
C ASP A 62 -1.89 16.60 -11.30
N HIS A 63 -1.65 15.95 -10.15
CA HIS A 63 -2.51 16.05 -8.97
C HIS A 63 -1.69 16.18 -7.68
N PRO A 64 -2.13 17.05 -6.75
CA PRO A 64 -1.60 17.05 -5.39
C PRO A 64 -2.20 15.85 -4.66
N VAL A 65 -1.39 14.81 -4.44
CA VAL A 65 -1.87 13.59 -3.77
C VAL A 65 -1.67 13.68 -2.27
N ALA A 66 -2.53 12.95 -1.53
CA ALA A 66 -2.46 12.87 -0.08
C ALA A 66 -1.30 11.96 0.37
N THR A 67 -0.95 12.06 1.64
CA THR A 67 0.14 11.29 2.26
C THR A 67 -0.43 10.14 3.06
N TYR A 68 0.14 8.95 2.93
CA TYR A 68 -0.26 7.78 3.69
C TYR A 68 0.34 7.75 5.08
N VAL A 69 -0.45 7.29 6.06
CA VAL A 69 0.01 6.62 7.28
C VAL A 69 -0.52 5.20 7.23
N TRP A 70 0.15 4.26 7.89
CA TRP A 70 -0.23 2.85 7.76
C TRP A 70 0.09 2.06 9.02
N LYS A 71 -0.61 0.91 9.15
CA LYS A 71 -0.33 -0.05 10.20
C LYS A 71 -0.43 -1.45 9.64
N ILE A 72 0.65 -2.21 9.72
CA ILE A 72 0.65 -3.61 9.27
C ILE A 72 -0.13 -4.43 10.28
N ARG A 73 -1.09 -5.22 9.80
CA ARG A 73 -1.86 -6.13 10.64
C ARG A 73 -1.12 -7.44 10.85
N ASP A 74 -0.73 -8.09 9.75
CA ASP A 74 -0.02 -9.36 9.82
C ASP A 74 0.69 -9.68 8.51
N THR A 75 1.55 -10.69 8.59
CA THR A 75 2.16 -11.32 7.44
C THR A 75 1.94 -12.82 7.53
N LYS A 76 1.77 -13.47 6.39
CA LYS A 76 1.59 -14.92 6.33
C LYS A 76 2.50 -15.50 5.26
N GLN A 77 3.38 -16.38 5.66
CA GLN A 77 4.23 -17.12 4.73
C GLN A 77 3.39 -18.26 4.13
N ILE A 78 3.27 -18.28 2.80
CA ILE A 78 2.50 -19.31 2.09
C ILE A 78 3.41 -20.49 1.76
N ASP A 79 4.57 -20.21 1.16
CA ASP A 79 5.61 -21.17 0.86
C ASP A 79 6.97 -20.45 0.89
N ASP A 80 8.03 -21.12 0.47
CA ASP A 80 9.37 -20.54 0.51
C ASP A 80 9.54 -19.29 -0.34
N HIS A 81 8.65 -19.06 -1.29
CA HIS A 81 8.76 -17.99 -2.28
C HIS A 81 7.56 -17.05 -2.31
N THR A 82 6.57 -17.24 -1.45
CA THR A 82 5.33 -16.46 -1.48
C THR A 82 4.88 -16.08 -0.08
N ALA A 83 4.55 -14.81 0.11
CA ALA A 83 4.02 -14.30 1.37
C ALA A 83 2.90 -13.30 1.10
N ILE A 84 1.98 -13.19 2.07
CA ILE A 84 0.89 -12.23 2.04
C ILE A 84 1.09 -11.27 3.21
N LEU A 85 0.90 -9.97 2.96
CA LEU A 85 0.87 -8.96 4.01
C LEU A 85 -0.47 -8.25 3.96
N ARG A 86 -1.06 -8.03 5.14
CA ARG A 86 -2.29 -7.24 5.27
C ARG A 86 -2.01 -6.02 6.14
N ALA A 87 -2.57 -4.90 5.74
CA ALA A 87 -2.39 -3.64 6.46
C ALA A 87 -3.63 -2.77 6.33
N VAL A 88 -3.73 -1.77 7.17
CA VAL A 88 -4.67 -0.68 7.03
C VAL A 88 -3.88 0.60 6.79
N ALA A 89 -4.47 1.53 6.07
CA ALA A 89 -3.83 2.80 5.81
C ALA A 89 -4.87 3.91 5.73
N GLY A 90 -4.41 5.13 5.98
CA GLY A 90 -5.24 6.32 5.84
C GLY A 90 -4.43 7.43 5.21
N MET A 91 -5.10 8.51 4.87
CA MET A 91 -4.45 9.61 4.17
C MET A 91 -4.74 10.95 4.85
N THR A 92 -3.70 11.79 4.88
CA THR A 92 -3.86 13.19 5.22
C THR A 92 -3.73 14.00 3.93
N PRO A 93 -4.71 14.89 3.63
CA PRO A 93 -4.60 15.76 2.46
C PRO A 93 -3.38 16.68 2.55
N PRO A 94 -2.87 17.22 1.42
CA PRO A 94 -1.75 18.15 1.44
C PRO A 94 -1.98 19.31 2.41
N GLY A 95 -1.00 19.55 3.28
CA GLY A 95 -1.07 20.62 4.27
C GLY A 95 -1.93 20.34 5.49
N SER A 96 -2.52 19.15 5.59
CA SER A 96 -3.37 18.74 6.71
C SER A 96 -2.68 17.67 7.53
N ARG A 97 -2.98 17.64 8.84
CA ARG A 97 -2.56 16.57 9.74
C ARG A 97 -3.75 15.74 10.21
N SER A 98 -4.91 15.93 9.59
CA SER A 98 -6.12 15.18 9.92
C SER A 98 -6.39 14.11 8.88
N ILE A 99 -6.63 12.89 9.36
CA ILE A 99 -7.01 11.77 8.50
C ILE A 99 -8.35 12.09 7.83
N LYS A 100 -8.43 11.78 6.54
CA LYS A 100 -9.68 11.88 5.78
C LYS A 100 -10.38 10.52 5.83
N PRO A 101 -11.47 10.38 6.61
CA PRO A 101 -12.04 9.04 6.86
C PRO A 101 -12.51 8.29 5.63
N ASP A 102 -12.97 8.99 4.61
CA ASP A 102 -13.46 8.37 3.37
C ASP A 102 -12.30 7.84 2.48
N ARG A 103 -11.05 8.03 2.89
CA ARG A 103 -9.87 7.49 2.22
C ARG A 103 -9.18 6.38 3.00
N ASN A 104 -9.79 5.92 4.10
CA ASN A 104 -9.27 4.76 4.83
C ASN A 104 -9.38 3.51 3.95
N VAL A 105 -8.33 2.69 3.96
CA VAL A 105 -8.23 1.54 3.08
C VAL A 105 -7.68 0.32 3.81
N ILE A 106 -8.03 -0.84 3.26
CA ILE A 106 -7.38 -2.12 3.54
C ILE A 106 -6.39 -2.37 2.40
N HIS A 107 -5.17 -2.73 2.74
CA HIS A 107 -4.15 -3.10 1.75
C HIS A 107 -3.87 -4.59 1.82
N LEU A 108 -3.88 -5.24 0.67
CA LEU A 108 -3.42 -6.61 0.51
C LEU A 108 -2.21 -6.59 -0.42
N LEU A 109 -1.12 -7.21 0.02
CA LEU A 109 0.10 -7.30 -0.77
C LEU A 109 0.51 -8.76 -0.85
N VAL A 110 0.67 -9.26 -2.07
CA VAL A 110 1.23 -10.59 -2.32
C VAL A 110 2.66 -10.40 -2.82
N ALA A 111 3.60 -10.95 -2.05
CA ALA A 111 5.03 -10.84 -2.37
C ALA A 111 5.54 -12.18 -2.87
N ARG A 112 6.44 -12.13 -3.85
CA ARG A 112 7.13 -13.30 -4.40
C ARG A 112 8.62 -13.07 -4.31
N LYS A 113 9.34 -14.12 -3.90
CA LYS A 113 10.80 -14.12 -3.92
C LYS A 113 11.28 -14.53 -5.31
N HIS A 114 12.05 -13.65 -5.94
CA HIS A 114 12.58 -13.87 -7.28
C HIS A 114 14.06 -13.54 -7.27
N GLU A 115 14.89 -14.49 -7.64
CA GLU A 115 16.36 -14.33 -7.66
C GLU A 115 16.92 -13.73 -6.36
N GLY A 116 16.44 -14.24 -5.23
CA GLY A 116 16.89 -13.79 -3.91
C GLY A 116 16.25 -12.51 -3.40
N HIS A 117 15.38 -11.87 -4.17
CA HIS A 117 14.72 -10.62 -3.81
C HIS A 117 13.22 -10.77 -3.71
N TRP A 118 12.63 -10.13 -2.69
CA TRP A 118 11.16 -10.07 -2.57
C TRP A 118 10.64 -8.91 -3.39
N LEU A 119 9.68 -9.20 -4.28
CA LEU A 119 9.01 -8.23 -5.13
C LEU A 119 7.50 -8.38 -4.99
N ILE A 120 6.75 -7.35 -5.36
CA ILE A 120 5.31 -7.36 -5.29
C ILE A 120 4.72 -8.02 -6.54
N ALA A 121 3.97 -9.12 -6.34
CA ALA A 121 3.22 -9.78 -7.40
C ALA A 121 1.86 -9.11 -7.59
N SER A 122 1.22 -8.69 -6.49
CA SER A 122 -0.07 -8.02 -6.52
C SER A 122 -0.23 -7.13 -5.30
N TYR A 123 -0.74 -5.93 -5.52
CA TYR A 123 -1.04 -4.97 -4.46
C TYR A 123 -2.41 -4.39 -4.73
N GLN A 124 -3.27 -4.42 -3.73
CA GLN A 124 -4.65 -4.00 -3.90
C GLN A 124 -5.12 -3.12 -2.75
N ASN A 125 -5.76 -2.02 -3.12
CA ASN A 125 -6.47 -1.12 -2.22
C ASN A 125 -7.94 -1.52 -2.17
N THR A 126 -8.51 -1.56 -0.97
CA THR A 126 -9.95 -1.71 -0.79
C THR A 126 -10.43 -0.61 0.14
N PRO A 127 -11.36 0.26 -0.29
CA PRO A 127 -11.91 1.25 0.61
C PRO A 127 -12.54 0.60 1.84
N ALA A 128 -12.17 1.06 3.03
CA ALA A 128 -12.70 0.55 4.30
C ALA A 128 -13.95 1.34 4.65
N ARG A 129 -15.03 1.06 3.95
CA ARG A 129 -16.28 1.82 4.08
C ARG A 129 -17.12 1.42 5.28
N TYR A 130 -17.05 0.13 5.66
CA TYR A 130 -17.84 -0.42 6.76
C TYR A 130 -19.30 0.05 6.72
N ASP A 131 -19.96 -0.19 5.59
CA ASP A 131 -21.31 0.30 5.32
C ASP A 131 -22.28 -0.05 6.46
N GLY A 132 -23.00 0.97 6.95
CA GLY A 132 -23.94 0.80 8.06
C GLY A 132 -23.29 0.71 9.43
N ARG A 133 -21.97 0.89 9.54
CA ARG A 133 -21.25 0.80 10.82
C ARG A 133 -20.34 2.02 11.02
N PRO A 134 -20.90 3.20 11.32
CA PRO A 134 -20.09 4.40 11.50
C PRO A 134 -19.08 4.27 12.64
N GLU A 135 -19.38 3.49 13.67
CA GLU A 135 -18.47 3.24 14.78
C GLU A 135 -17.18 2.52 14.33
N ALA A 136 -17.28 1.65 13.34
CA ALA A 136 -16.10 0.97 12.77
C ALA A 136 -15.22 1.95 11.99
N VAL A 137 -15.82 2.87 11.25
CA VAL A 137 -15.10 3.92 10.53
C VAL A 137 -14.38 4.83 11.53
N GLU A 138 -15.07 5.24 12.59
CA GLU A 138 -14.50 6.10 13.63
C GLU A 138 -13.32 5.43 14.33
N ALA A 139 -13.46 4.14 14.65
CA ALA A 139 -12.40 3.38 15.33
C ALA A 139 -11.14 3.28 14.45
N LEU A 140 -11.29 2.97 13.18
CA LEU A 140 -10.16 2.90 12.26
C LEU A 140 -9.52 4.28 12.07
N THR A 141 -10.33 5.32 11.92
CA THR A 141 -9.83 6.70 11.76
C THR A 141 -9.01 7.10 12.98
N ALA A 142 -9.48 6.81 14.20
CA ALA A 142 -8.76 7.13 15.44
C ALA A 142 -7.43 6.38 15.51
N GLU A 143 -7.43 5.10 15.13
CA GLU A 143 -6.22 4.27 15.11
C GLU A 143 -5.17 4.87 14.16
N LEU A 144 -5.59 5.27 12.96
CA LEU A 144 -4.70 5.85 11.96
C LEU A 144 -4.27 7.26 12.34
N GLN A 145 -5.16 8.06 12.93
CA GLN A 145 -4.85 9.42 13.38
C GLN A 145 -3.71 9.42 14.40
N ALA A 146 -3.63 8.41 15.24
CA ALA A 146 -2.56 8.28 16.24
C ALA A 146 -1.18 8.11 15.61
N LEU A 147 -1.12 7.78 14.31
CA LEU A 147 0.13 7.56 13.57
C LEU A 147 0.61 8.81 12.80
N VAL A 148 -0.20 9.86 12.80
CA VAL A 148 0.14 11.11 12.07
C VAL A 148 1.21 11.93 12.83
#